data_74e81f27cda9b304eb1b2cb896d6ca68
#
_entry.id   74e81f27cda9b304eb1b2cb896d6ca68
#
_cell.length_a   1.000
_cell.length_b   1.000
_cell.length_c   1.000
_cell.angle_alpha   90.00
_cell.angle_beta   90.00
_cell.angle_gamma   90.00
#
_symmetry.space_group_name_H-M   'P 1'
#
loop_
_entity.id
_entity.type
_entity.pdbx_description
1 polymer ?
#
loop_
_entity_poly.entity_id
_entity_poly.type
_entity_poly.pdbx_seq_one_letter_code
_entity_poly.pdbx_strand_id
1 'polypeptide(L)'
;MGEVIIRCQVMDVEAREIRNEKTILIFPVTDFTDSIVVKMFLRNEQVPEVTESVKKGAFLKLKGVTTIDRFDSELTIGNITGIKKIANFTSTRMDTSPQKRVELHCHTKMSDMDGVSDAKALVKRAYEWGHKAIAITDHGVVQSFPEANHCFDAWGGCVPKESDFKVLYGMEAYLVDDLKGMVTNSKGQRLDGDFVVFDIETTGFSALTCRIIEIGAVKVEKGQITDRFSTFVNPEVPIPFRIEQLTSINDSMVLDAPLIEEVLPKFLEFCEGCVMVAHNADFDMSFIIENCKRQGISDDFTYVDTVGMARFLLPALNRFKLDTVAKAVGVSLDHHHRAVDDAACTAEIFVRFVKMLEERDIFDVDEMNRQGAVSPDTIRKLPTYHAIVFARNETGRINLYKLVSQSHLKYYHRRPRVPKSVLEKYREGLLVGSACEAGELYQALLRNAPDQEIARLVNFYDYLEIQPLGNNAFMLADEKHDMINSEEDLKEINRKIVKLGEQFKKPVVATCDVHFMDPQDEVYRRIIMAGNGFSDADNQAPLYLRTTEEMLEEFSYLGS
;
A
#
# COMPACT_ATOMS: atom_id res chain seq x y z
N MET A 1 35.07 29.85 12.04
CA MET A 1 35.21 29.59 13.47
C MET A 1 35.03 30.92 14.19
N GLY A 2 34.15 30.96 15.21
CA GLY A 2 33.81 32.21 15.89
C GLY A 2 33.04 31.98 17.18
N GLU A 3 32.72 33.09 17.85
CA GLU A 3 31.90 33.07 19.05
C GLU A 3 30.45 32.70 18.68
N VAL A 4 29.86 31.76 19.43
CA VAL A 4 28.49 31.27 19.20
C VAL A 4 27.68 31.31 20.49
N ILE A 5 26.40 31.56 20.34
CA ILE A 5 25.40 31.39 21.41
C ILE A 5 24.34 30.44 20.88
N ILE A 6 24.18 29.28 21.51
CA ILE A 6 23.20 28.27 21.13
C ILE A 6 22.22 28.01 22.25
N ARG A 7 20.99 27.62 21.89
CA ARG A 7 20.06 26.91 22.78
C ARG A 7 20.10 25.44 22.40
N CYS A 8 20.29 24.60 23.40
CA CYS A 8 20.51 23.18 23.12
C CYS A 8 19.97 22.30 24.24
N GLN A 9 19.75 21.04 23.93
CA GLN A 9 19.56 19.98 24.90
C GLN A 9 20.83 19.16 25.02
N VAL A 10 21.19 18.80 26.24
CA VAL A 10 22.32 17.92 26.54
C VAL A 10 21.92 16.47 26.23
N MET A 11 22.64 15.83 25.33
CA MET A 11 22.36 14.45 24.94
C MET A 11 22.98 13.43 25.88
N ASP A 12 24.21 13.67 26.30
CA ASP A 12 24.94 12.85 27.28
C ASP A 12 26.04 13.68 27.96
N VAL A 13 26.64 13.18 29.04
CA VAL A 13 27.69 13.89 29.79
C VAL A 13 28.75 12.90 30.21
N GLU A 14 30.02 13.20 29.88
CA GLU A 14 31.18 12.47 30.30
C GLU A 14 32.16 13.42 31.01
N ALA A 15 32.67 13.00 32.19
CA ALA A 15 33.70 13.72 32.91
C ALA A 15 34.99 12.87 32.96
N ARG A 16 36.09 13.42 32.49
CA ARG A 16 37.42 12.76 32.55
C ARG A 16 38.40 13.60 33.32
N GLU A 17 38.96 13.05 34.37
CA GLU A 17 40.06 13.70 35.08
C GLU A 17 41.32 13.72 34.20
N ILE A 18 42.00 14.86 34.20
CA ILE A 18 43.25 15.09 33.51
C ILE A 18 44.30 15.59 34.49
N ARG A 19 45.57 15.71 34.04
CA ARG A 19 46.69 16.18 34.91
C ARG A 19 46.41 17.57 35.48
N ASN A 20 47.01 17.88 36.65
CA ASN A 20 46.98 19.16 37.33
C ASN A 20 45.60 19.54 37.91
N GLU A 21 44.94 18.62 38.61
CA GLU A 21 43.65 18.86 39.30
C GLU A 21 42.58 19.49 38.39
N LYS A 22 42.56 19.08 37.14
CA LYS A 22 41.58 19.52 36.15
C LYS A 22 40.75 18.32 35.62
N THR A 23 39.52 18.61 35.31
CA THR A 23 38.58 17.69 34.64
C THR A 23 38.14 18.32 33.32
N ILE A 24 38.13 17.51 32.27
CA ILE A 24 37.43 17.85 31.02
C ILE A 24 36.03 17.27 31.06
N LEU A 25 35.04 18.15 30.89
CA LEU A 25 33.63 17.78 30.72
C LEU A 25 33.33 17.76 29.23
N ILE A 26 32.89 16.61 28.72
CA ILE A 26 32.56 16.39 27.31
C ILE A 26 31.08 16.07 27.25
N PHE A 27 30.33 16.87 26.52
CA PHE A 27 28.88 16.64 26.37
C PHE A 27 28.39 17.01 24.97
N PRO A 28 27.85 16.08 24.23
CA PRO A 28 27.15 16.36 22.97
C PRO A 28 25.83 17.08 23.27
N VAL A 29 25.55 18.09 22.46
CA VAL A 29 24.32 18.89 22.54
C VAL A 29 23.64 18.96 21.18
N THR A 30 22.32 19.12 21.16
CA THR A 30 21.53 19.30 19.96
C THR A 30 20.56 20.46 20.14
N ASP A 31 20.27 21.16 19.03
CA ASP A 31 19.16 22.10 18.92
C ASP A 31 18.00 21.52 18.12
N PHE A 32 18.06 20.20 17.85
CA PHE A 32 17.13 19.40 17.04
C PHE A 32 17.24 19.63 15.53
N THR A 33 18.20 20.44 15.07
CA THR A 33 18.57 20.55 13.65
C THR A 33 19.86 19.82 13.33
N ASP A 34 20.79 19.85 14.30
CA ASP A 34 22.07 19.16 14.23
C ASP A 34 22.60 18.93 15.66
N SER A 35 23.75 18.29 15.78
CA SER A 35 24.44 18.06 17.05
C SER A 35 25.91 18.49 17.01
N ILE A 36 26.45 18.94 18.13
CA ILE A 36 27.83 19.33 18.27
C ILE A 36 28.35 18.94 19.65
N VAL A 37 29.63 18.56 19.72
CA VAL A 37 30.27 18.24 20.99
C VAL A 37 30.78 19.53 21.68
N VAL A 38 30.47 19.66 22.93
CA VAL A 38 30.99 20.71 23.81
C VAL A 38 32.11 20.14 24.69
N LYS A 39 33.27 20.79 24.71
CA LYS A 39 34.41 20.41 25.56
C LYS A 39 34.74 21.57 26.53
N MET A 40 34.64 21.30 27.83
CA MET A 40 34.83 22.31 28.88
C MET A 40 35.89 21.85 29.86
N PHE A 41 36.92 22.66 30.05
CA PHE A 41 37.99 22.40 31.03
C PHE A 41 37.67 23.10 32.34
N LEU A 42 37.58 22.33 33.42
CA LEU A 42 37.22 22.79 34.75
C LEU A 42 38.31 22.43 35.77
N ARG A 43 38.44 23.20 36.84
CA ARG A 43 39.13 22.72 38.04
C ARG A 43 38.22 21.71 38.74
N ASN A 44 38.80 20.71 39.39
CA ASN A 44 38.02 19.66 40.05
C ASN A 44 36.99 20.22 41.04
N GLU A 45 37.31 21.35 41.71
CA GLU A 45 36.38 22.05 42.60
C GLU A 45 35.11 22.60 41.92
N GLN A 46 35.18 22.90 40.62
CA GLN A 46 34.06 23.48 39.84
C GLN A 46 33.15 22.42 39.25
N VAL A 47 33.60 21.18 39.16
CA VAL A 47 32.87 20.09 38.51
C VAL A 47 31.50 19.86 39.14
N PRO A 48 31.32 19.79 40.47
CA PRO A 48 30.01 19.56 41.07
C PRO A 48 28.97 20.64 40.71
N GLU A 49 29.39 21.93 40.74
CA GLU A 49 28.50 23.05 40.40
C GLU A 49 28.04 23.01 38.94
N VAL A 50 28.96 22.75 38.03
CA VAL A 50 28.64 22.70 36.59
C VAL A 50 27.79 21.47 36.24
N THR A 51 28.10 20.30 36.81
CA THR A 51 27.36 19.07 36.57
C THR A 51 25.95 19.10 37.17
N GLU A 52 25.66 19.97 38.11
CA GLU A 52 24.29 20.20 38.58
C GLU A 52 23.41 20.78 37.47
N SER A 53 23.97 21.64 36.62
CA SER A 53 23.27 22.26 35.49
C SER A 53 23.38 21.47 34.20
N VAL A 54 24.52 20.82 33.96
CA VAL A 54 24.81 20.03 32.74
C VAL A 54 24.50 18.57 33.01
N LYS A 55 23.25 18.19 32.84
CA LYS A 55 22.78 16.79 32.98
C LYS A 55 22.14 16.34 31.67
N LYS A 56 22.19 15.05 31.38
CA LYS A 56 21.48 14.46 30.28
C LYS A 56 19.99 14.89 30.26
N GLY A 57 19.55 15.41 29.15
CA GLY A 57 18.19 15.93 28.96
C GLY A 57 18.00 17.41 29.42
N ALA A 58 19.00 18.05 30.03
CA ALA A 58 18.88 19.44 30.42
C ALA A 58 18.89 20.40 29.24
N PHE A 59 18.07 21.43 29.27
CA PHE A 59 18.02 22.50 28.27
C PHE A 59 18.89 23.68 28.73
N LEU A 60 19.84 24.07 27.87
CA LEU A 60 20.83 25.07 28.16
C LEU A 60 20.87 26.16 27.08
N LYS A 61 21.18 27.39 27.50
CA LYS A 61 21.72 28.44 26.63
C LYS A 61 23.23 28.51 26.93
N LEU A 62 24.02 28.25 25.90
CA LEU A 62 25.46 28.09 26.00
C LEU A 62 26.16 29.14 25.12
N LYS A 63 27.19 29.79 25.66
CA LYS A 63 28.05 30.71 24.93
C LYS A 63 29.48 30.16 24.93
N GLY A 64 30.07 30.03 23.74
CA GLY A 64 31.43 29.51 23.59
C GLY A 64 32.01 29.85 22.21
N VAL A 65 33.12 29.23 21.88
CA VAL A 65 33.83 29.44 20.61
C VAL A 65 33.89 28.11 19.83
N THR A 66 33.47 28.12 18.59
CA THR A 66 33.65 26.96 17.71
C THR A 66 35.11 26.81 17.33
N THR A 67 35.64 25.61 17.54
CA THR A 67 37.04 25.25 17.22
C THR A 67 37.10 23.85 16.64
N ILE A 68 38.10 23.60 15.80
CA ILE A 68 38.43 22.23 15.43
C ILE A 68 39.30 21.64 16.53
N ASP A 69 38.85 20.55 17.11
CA ASP A 69 39.61 19.83 18.11
C ASP A 69 40.85 19.21 17.49
N ARG A 70 41.99 19.31 18.21
CA ARG A 70 43.31 18.87 17.69
C ARG A 70 43.49 17.35 17.73
N PHE A 71 42.66 16.62 18.49
CA PHE A 71 42.81 15.18 18.69
C PHE A 71 41.98 14.38 17.73
N ASP A 72 40.71 14.79 17.50
CA ASP A 72 39.75 14.07 16.63
C ASP A 72 39.47 14.82 15.31
N SER A 73 39.97 16.06 15.16
CA SER A 73 39.75 16.92 13.99
C SER A 73 38.27 17.27 13.76
N GLU A 74 37.42 17.11 14.75
CA GLU A 74 36.00 17.42 14.67
C GLU A 74 35.73 18.88 15.12
N LEU A 75 34.64 19.46 14.59
CA LEU A 75 34.16 20.76 15.02
C LEU A 75 33.53 20.64 16.40
N THR A 76 34.03 21.41 17.35
CA THR A 76 33.55 21.41 18.74
C THR A 76 33.31 22.84 19.24
N ILE A 77 32.54 22.99 20.32
CA ILE A 77 32.45 24.25 21.06
C ILE A 77 33.31 24.12 22.29
N GLY A 78 34.35 25.01 22.37
CA GLY A 78 35.21 25.16 23.51
C GLY A 78 35.14 26.58 24.07
N ASN A 79 36.08 26.90 24.99
CA ASN A 79 36.17 28.23 25.62
C ASN A 79 34.79 28.75 26.08
N ILE A 80 34.11 27.94 26.86
CA ILE A 80 32.75 28.22 27.33
C ILE A 80 32.83 29.42 28.29
N THR A 81 32.12 30.51 27.93
CA THR A 81 32.06 31.75 28.71
C THR A 81 30.74 31.93 29.45
N GLY A 82 29.74 31.12 29.14
CA GLY A 82 28.46 31.16 29.85
C GLY A 82 27.61 29.93 29.60
N ILE A 83 27.03 29.44 30.69
CA ILE A 83 25.99 28.38 30.65
C ILE A 83 24.82 28.87 31.49
N LYS A 84 23.63 28.77 30.96
CA LYS A 84 22.38 29.06 31.65
C LYS A 84 21.37 27.97 31.39
N LYS A 85 20.84 27.38 32.46
CA LYS A 85 19.67 26.48 32.33
C LYS A 85 18.47 27.27 31.86
N ILE A 86 17.76 26.76 30.86
CA ILE A 86 16.57 27.38 30.29
C ILE A 86 15.41 26.39 30.32
N ALA A 87 14.20 26.89 30.12
CA ALA A 87 13.03 26.03 29.93
C ALA A 87 13.16 25.22 28.63
N ASN A 88 12.50 24.09 28.61
CA ASN A 88 12.35 23.32 27.37
C ASN A 88 11.78 24.23 26.29
N PHE A 89 12.49 24.37 25.18
CA PHE A 89 12.10 25.20 24.05
C PHE A 89 11.56 24.37 22.86
N THR A 90 11.50 23.04 23.01
CA THR A 90 10.83 22.21 22.02
C THR A 90 9.35 22.49 22.09
N SER A 91 8.76 22.86 20.96
CA SER A 91 7.30 22.90 20.84
C SER A 91 6.82 21.45 20.79
N THR A 92 6.29 20.95 21.89
CA THR A 92 5.55 19.69 21.88
C THR A 92 4.25 19.95 21.12
N ARG A 93 4.05 19.29 19.99
CA ARG A 93 2.78 19.31 19.28
C ARG A 93 1.69 18.80 20.23
N MET A 94 0.58 19.52 20.31
CA MET A 94 -0.57 19.18 21.13
C MET A 94 -1.84 19.20 20.27
N ASP A 95 -2.69 18.23 20.45
CA ASP A 95 -4.04 18.25 19.90
C ASP A 95 -4.94 19.11 20.79
N THR A 96 -5.35 20.26 20.30
CA THR A 96 -6.17 21.23 21.05
C THR A 96 -7.65 21.20 20.68
N SER A 97 -8.04 20.35 19.71
CA SER A 97 -9.45 20.21 19.31
C SER A 97 -10.34 19.80 20.49
N PRO A 98 -11.53 20.38 20.63
CA PRO A 98 -12.47 19.98 21.68
C PRO A 98 -13.02 18.57 21.50
N GLN A 99 -13.15 18.10 20.26
CA GLN A 99 -13.50 16.72 19.94
C GLN A 99 -12.28 16.03 19.31
N LYS A 100 -11.82 14.98 19.94
CA LYS A 100 -10.61 14.26 19.54
C LYS A 100 -10.92 13.12 18.58
N ARG A 101 -10.05 12.97 17.59
CA ARG A 101 -10.04 11.80 16.69
C ARG A 101 -9.46 10.56 17.36
N VAL A 102 -9.60 9.42 16.72
CA VAL A 102 -8.92 8.17 17.05
C VAL A 102 -8.09 7.74 15.84
N GLU A 103 -6.80 7.45 16.03
CA GLU A 103 -5.98 6.87 14.97
C GLU A 103 -6.25 5.37 14.87
N LEU A 104 -6.57 4.90 13.65
CA LEU A 104 -6.92 3.51 13.38
C LEU A 104 -5.91 2.78 12.49
N HIS A 105 -4.82 3.44 12.05
CA HIS A 105 -3.77 2.84 11.23
C HIS A 105 -2.41 3.35 11.70
N CYS A 106 -1.75 2.57 12.55
CA CYS A 106 -0.55 3.02 13.24
C CYS A 106 0.46 1.89 13.42
N HIS A 107 1.68 2.14 12.95
CA HIS A 107 2.82 1.23 13.00
C HIS A 107 3.79 1.59 14.11
N THR A 108 4.33 0.56 14.75
CA THR A 108 5.42 0.68 15.72
C THR A 108 6.74 0.22 15.08
N LYS A 109 7.84 0.30 15.83
CA LYS A 109 9.13 -0.28 15.43
C LYS A 109 9.10 -1.79 15.19
N MET A 110 7.99 -2.48 15.52
CA MET A 110 7.79 -3.90 15.21
C MET A 110 7.28 -4.12 13.77
N SER A 111 6.87 -3.06 13.08
CA SER A 111 6.68 -3.07 11.64
C SER A 111 8.05 -3.08 10.97
N ASP A 112 8.41 -4.25 10.42
CA ASP A 112 9.72 -4.49 9.82
C ASP A 112 9.99 -3.51 8.66
N MET A 113 11.20 -3.02 8.59
CA MET A 113 11.76 -2.15 7.54
C MET A 113 11.36 -0.66 7.59
N ASP A 114 10.30 -0.21 8.25
CA ASP A 114 9.84 1.18 8.13
C ASP A 114 9.17 1.79 9.36
N GLY A 115 8.82 1.02 10.37
CA GLY A 115 8.31 1.53 11.65
C GLY A 115 9.44 2.06 12.55
N VAL A 116 9.23 3.24 13.15
CA VAL A 116 10.27 3.93 13.94
C VAL A 116 9.91 4.05 15.43
N SER A 117 8.63 4.26 15.74
CA SER A 117 8.19 4.65 17.08
C SER A 117 7.94 3.45 18.00
N ASP A 118 8.27 3.60 19.30
CA ASP A 118 7.87 2.63 20.32
C ASP A 118 6.35 2.63 20.53
N ALA A 119 5.76 1.47 20.73
CA ALA A 119 4.34 1.35 21.03
C ALA A 119 3.94 2.15 22.28
N LYS A 120 4.75 2.08 23.32
CA LYS A 120 4.57 2.86 24.55
C LYS A 120 4.58 4.38 24.31
N ALA A 121 5.45 4.87 23.43
CA ALA A 121 5.56 6.29 23.11
C ALA A 121 4.31 6.78 22.36
N LEU A 122 3.80 6.00 21.41
CA LEU A 122 2.56 6.29 20.66
C LEU A 122 1.33 6.30 21.57
N VAL A 123 1.18 5.29 22.42
CA VAL A 123 0.09 5.18 23.40
C VAL A 123 0.12 6.37 24.36
N LYS A 124 1.29 6.71 24.89
CA LYS A 124 1.49 7.85 25.78
C LYS A 124 1.11 9.17 25.11
N ARG A 125 1.57 9.41 23.89
CA ARG A 125 1.27 10.61 23.11
C ARG A 125 -0.24 10.78 22.90
N ALA A 126 -0.94 9.72 22.45
CA ALA A 126 -2.38 9.76 22.23
C ALA A 126 -3.14 10.03 23.53
N TYR A 127 -2.74 9.42 24.63
CA TYR A 127 -3.32 9.68 25.95
C TYR A 127 -3.11 11.12 26.40
N GLU A 128 -1.87 11.65 26.30
CA GLU A 128 -1.55 13.03 26.67
C GLU A 128 -2.27 14.07 25.80
N TRP A 129 -2.57 13.73 24.53
CA TRP A 129 -3.37 14.56 23.64
C TRP A 129 -4.87 14.53 23.96
N GLY A 130 -5.30 13.64 24.87
CA GLY A 130 -6.69 13.48 25.27
C GLY A 130 -7.55 12.66 24.28
N HIS A 131 -6.90 11.91 23.38
CA HIS A 131 -7.60 10.93 22.54
C HIS A 131 -8.24 9.86 23.43
N LYS A 132 -9.32 9.23 22.95
CA LYS A 132 -9.98 8.13 23.70
C LYS A 132 -9.36 6.78 23.42
N ALA A 133 -8.66 6.64 22.30
CA ALA A 133 -8.00 5.40 21.89
C ALA A 133 -6.92 5.68 20.85
N ILE A 134 -6.04 4.70 20.66
CA ILE A 134 -5.14 4.57 19.52
C ILE A 134 -5.09 3.11 19.07
N ALA A 135 -5.03 2.86 17.78
CA ALA A 135 -4.80 1.53 17.25
C ALA A 135 -3.30 1.20 17.19
N ILE A 136 -2.98 -0.08 17.23
CA ILE A 136 -1.69 -0.64 16.87
C ILE A 136 -1.93 -1.67 15.77
N THR A 137 -1.34 -1.46 14.59
CA THR A 137 -1.62 -2.23 13.38
C THR A 137 -0.34 -2.52 12.60
N ASP A 138 0.64 -3.16 13.22
CA ASP A 138 1.92 -3.48 12.61
C ASP A 138 1.77 -4.44 11.41
N HIS A 139 2.73 -4.39 10.47
CA HIS A 139 2.77 -5.21 9.26
C HIS A 139 2.85 -6.72 9.56
N GLY A 140 1.74 -7.42 9.45
CA GLY A 140 1.66 -8.88 9.53
C GLY A 140 2.03 -9.50 10.88
N VAL A 141 2.22 -8.70 11.93
CA VAL A 141 2.69 -9.13 13.26
C VAL A 141 1.88 -8.48 14.38
N VAL A 142 2.04 -9.03 15.59
CA VAL A 142 1.37 -8.56 16.83
C VAL A 142 2.36 -8.42 18.00
N GLN A 143 3.65 -8.28 17.70
CA GLN A 143 4.73 -8.28 18.69
C GLN A 143 4.71 -7.06 19.63
N SER A 144 4.12 -5.94 19.20
CA SER A 144 3.96 -4.72 20.00
C SER A 144 2.85 -4.80 21.05
N PHE A 145 1.96 -5.79 20.99
CA PHE A 145 0.82 -5.90 21.90
C PHE A 145 1.20 -5.93 23.38
N PRO A 146 2.21 -6.72 23.83
CA PRO A 146 2.62 -6.69 25.22
C PRO A 146 3.11 -5.32 25.68
N GLU A 147 3.92 -4.62 24.86
CA GLU A 147 4.42 -3.28 25.17
C GLU A 147 3.28 -2.26 25.31
N ALA A 148 2.31 -2.30 24.37
CA ALA A 148 1.13 -1.45 24.42
C ALA A 148 0.23 -1.76 25.63
N ASN A 149 0.07 -3.04 26.00
CA ASN A 149 -0.71 -3.44 27.16
C ASN A 149 -0.05 -3.03 28.49
N HIS A 150 1.28 -3.10 28.57
CA HIS A 150 2.03 -2.68 29.75
C HIS A 150 1.97 -1.16 30.02
N CYS A 151 1.43 -0.37 29.09
CA CYS A 151 1.14 1.05 29.35
C CYS A 151 0.12 1.26 30.48
N PHE A 152 -0.69 0.26 30.83
CA PHE A 152 -1.69 0.29 31.88
C PHE A 152 -1.22 -0.35 33.20
N ASP A 153 0.03 -0.78 33.30
CA ASP A 153 0.56 -1.42 34.49
C ASP A 153 0.71 -0.42 35.65
N ALA A 154 0.49 -0.89 36.87
CA ALA A 154 0.64 -0.09 38.09
C ALA A 154 2.08 0.42 38.29
N TRP A 155 3.08 -0.31 37.78
CA TRP A 155 4.49 0.03 37.85
C TRP A 155 5.05 0.26 36.43
N GLY A 156 5.43 1.49 36.15
CA GLY A 156 6.05 1.85 34.88
C GLY A 156 5.08 2.05 33.72
N GLY A 157 3.79 1.93 33.92
CA GLY A 157 2.76 2.30 32.94
C GLY A 157 2.72 3.81 32.68
N CYS A 158 2.14 4.21 31.54
CA CYS A 158 2.00 5.61 31.15
C CYS A 158 0.55 6.08 31.08
N VAL A 159 -0.41 5.16 31.22
CA VAL A 159 -1.85 5.41 31.25
C VAL A 159 -2.41 4.89 32.57
N PRO A 160 -3.17 5.70 33.33
CA PRO A 160 -3.82 5.21 34.56
C PRO A 160 -4.77 4.04 34.27
N LYS A 161 -4.73 3.03 35.12
CA LYS A 161 -5.54 1.79 34.94
C LYS A 161 -7.05 2.07 34.92
N GLU A 162 -7.48 3.10 35.63
CA GLU A 162 -8.90 3.52 35.73
C GLU A 162 -9.31 4.45 34.59
N SER A 163 -8.41 4.73 33.64
CA SER A 163 -8.70 5.57 32.47
C SER A 163 -9.64 4.85 31.50
N ASP A 164 -10.53 5.63 30.88
CA ASP A 164 -11.36 5.16 29.77
C ASP A 164 -10.61 5.03 28.44
N PHE A 165 -9.33 5.39 28.42
CA PHE A 165 -8.46 5.28 27.24
C PHE A 165 -8.25 3.81 26.85
N LYS A 166 -8.24 3.54 25.53
CA LYS A 166 -8.10 2.18 25.01
C LYS A 166 -7.00 2.07 23.95
N VAL A 167 -6.30 0.95 23.96
CA VAL A 167 -5.53 0.49 22.81
C VAL A 167 -6.41 -0.46 21.99
N LEU A 168 -6.50 -0.19 20.70
CA LEU A 168 -7.21 -1.04 19.73
C LEU A 168 -6.17 -1.97 19.08
N TYR A 169 -6.32 -3.26 19.34
CA TYR A 169 -5.36 -4.28 18.90
C TYR A 169 -5.73 -4.82 17.52
N GLY A 170 -4.84 -4.63 16.55
CA GLY A 170 -5.00 -5.11 15.19
C GLY A 170 -3.67 -5.39 14.51
N MET A 171 -3.71 -5.73 13.25
CA MET A 171 -2.56 -5.81 12.37
C MET A 171 -2.91 -5.30 10.99
N GLU A 172 -1.93 -4.82 10.26
CA GLU A 172 -2.03 -4.65 8.83
C GLU A 172 -1.62 -5.97 8.16
N ALA A 173 -2.62 -6.68 7.64
CA ALA A 173 -2.43 -7.98 7.01
C ALA A 173 -1.99 -7.83 5.55
N TYR A 174 -1.16 -8.74 5.08
CA TYR A 174 -0.87 -8.93 3.66
C TYR A 174 -1.93 -9.88 3.06
N LEU A 175 -3.07 -9.30 2.70
CA LEU A 175 -4.24 -10.01 2.20
C LEU A 175 -3.99 -10.58 0.81
N VAL A 176 -4.46 -11.79 0.56
CA VAL A 176 -4.46 -12.44 -0.76
C VAL A 176 -5.90 -12.77 -1.14
N ASP A 177 -6.34 -12.30 -2.31
CA ASP A 177 -7.66 -12.65 -2.83
C ASP A 177 -7.62 -14.02 -3.52
N ASP A 178 -7.83 -15.06 -2.74
CA ASP A 178 -7.96 -16.44 -3.20
C ASP A 178 -9.44 -16.84 -3.43
N LEU A 179 -10.36 -15.90 -3.23
CA LEU A 179 -11.79 -16.05 -3.50
C LEU A 179 -12.16 -15.55 -4.90
N LYS A 180 -11.25 -14.84 -5.60
CA LYS A 180 -11.46 -14.42 -6.97
C LYS A 180 -11.45 -15.64 -7.88
N GLY A 181 -12.58 -15.91 -8.51
CA GLY A 181 -12.70 -16.99 -9.47
C GLY A 181 -11.92 -16.72 -10.77
N MET A 182 -11.61 -17.79 -11.50
CA MET A 182 -11.07 -17.70 -12.87
C MET A 182 -12.13 -17.22 -13.86
N VAL A 183 -13.41 -17.28 -13.48
CA VAL A 183 -14.55 -16.84 -14.28
C VAL A 183 -15.33 -15.79 -13.53
N THR A 184 -15.60 -14.69 -14.18
CA THR A 184 -16.49 -13.63 -13.67
C THR A 184 -17.87 -13.80 -14.25
N ASN A 185 -18.92 -13.63 -13.41
CA ASN A 185 -20.32 -13.71 -13.78
C ASN A 185 -20.67 -15.03 -14.49
N SER A 186 -20.23 -16.15 -13.90
CA SER A 186 -20.52 -17.50 -14.43
C SER A 186 -22.01 -17.81 -14.34
N LYS A 187 -22.52 -18.51 -15.35
CA LYS A 187 -23.93 -18.92 -15.49
C LYS A 187 -24.02 -20.41 -15.88
N GLY A 188 -23.07 -21.23 -15.43
CA GLY A 188 -23.04 -22.68 -15.72
C GLY A 188 -22.64 -23.03 -17.14
N GLN A 189 -21.94 -22.14 -17.87
CA GLN A 189 -21.53 -22.42 -19.25
C GLN A 189 -20.54 -23.60 -19.28
N ARG A 190 -20.72 -24.44 -20.32
CA ARG A 190 -19.87 -25.60 -20.52
C ARG A 190 -18.56 -25.25 -21.20
N LEU A 191 -17.50 -25.99 -20.90
CA LEU A 191 -16.17 -25.81 -21.49
C LEU A 191 -16.09 -26.31 -22.96
N ASP A 192 -17.04 -27.12 -23.41
CA ASP A 192 -17.22 -27.52 -24.82
C ASP A 192 -18.10 -26.54 -25.61
N GLY A 193 -18.50 -25.41 -25.02
CA GLY A 193 -19.29 -24.36 -25.66
C GLY A 193 -18.46 -23.44 -26.56
N ASP A 194 -19.06 -22.31 -26.91
CA ASP A 194 -18.48 -21.33 -27.82
C ASP A 194 -17.82 -20.18 -26.99
N PHE A 195 -16.61 -19.81 -27.41
CA PHE A 195 -15.80 -18.79 -26.76
C PHE A 195 -15.29 -17.78 -27.77
N VAL A 196 -15.14 -16.53 -27.32
CA VAL A 196 -14.37 -15.51 -28.04
C VAL A 196 -13.17 -15.15 -27.19
N VAL A 197 -11.98 -15.47 -27.68
CA VAL A 197 -10.73 -15.10 -27.06
C VAL A 197 -10.25 -13.81 -27.69
N PHE A 198 -10.00 -12.79 -26.89
CA PHE A 198 -9.67 -11.46 -27.41
C PHE A 198 -8.56 -10.80 -26.61
N ASP A 199 -7.96 -9.80 -27.22
CA ASP A 199 -6.94 -8.93 -26.66
C ASP A 199 -7.14 -7.52 -27.23
N ILE A 200 -6.75 -6.50 -26.49
CA ILE A 200 -6.81 -5.10 -26.93
C ILE A 200 -5.49 -4.39 -26.75
N GLU A 201 -5.18 -3.49 -27.67
CA GLU A 201 -4.13 -2.50 -27.47
C GLU A 201 -4.75 -1.14 -27.15
N THR A 202 -4.10 -0.37 -26.29
CA THR A 202 -4.65 0.86 -25.72
C THR A 202 -3.61 1.97 -25.64
N THR A 203 -4.04 3.22 -25.50
CA THR A 203 -3.14 4.38 -25.28
C THR A 203 -2.56 4.44 -23.86
N GLY A 204 -2.96 3.54 -22.94
CA GLY A 204 -2.49 3.47 -21.56
C GLY A 204 -3.34 2.52 -20.72
N PHE A 205 -3.22 2.58 -19.41
CA PHE A 205 -3.76 1.52 -18.52
C PHE A 205 -5.16 1.79 -17.95
N SER A 206 -5.68 3.01 -18.07
CA SER A 206 -6.97 3.40 -17.49
C SER A 206 -8.09 3.46 -18.53
N ALA A 207 -9.11 2.61 -18.40
CA ALA A 207 -10.28 2.64 -19.28
C ALA A 207 -11.07 3.96 -19.21
N LEU A 208 -10.94 4.77 -18.15
CA LEU A 208 -11.59 6.08 -18.04
C LEU A 208 -10.91 7.16 -18.89
N THR A 209 -9.59 7.17 -18.91
CA THR A 209 -8.79 8.24 -19.51
C THR A 209 -8.11 7.85 -20.80
N CYS A 210 -7.83 6.56 -20.98
CA CYS A 210 -7.16 6.01 -22.16
C CYS A 210 -8.18 5.47 -23.18
N ARG A 211 -7.70 5.16 -24.37
CA ARG A 211 -8.51 4.74 -25.52
C ARG A 211 -8.00 3.44 -26.09
N ILE A 212 -8.91 2.64 -26.64
CA ILE A 212 -8.57 1.45 -27.43
C ILE A 212 -7.99 1.90 -28.77
N ILE A 213 -6.93 1.27 -29.23
CA ILE A 213 -6.29 1.49 -30.54
C ILE A 213 -6.32 0.27 -31.45
N GLU A 214 -6.48 -0.93 -30.90
CA GLU A 214 -6.70 -2.17 -31.66
C GLU A 214 -7.59 -3.13 -30.85
N ILE A 215 -8.46 -3.88 -31.54
CA ILE A 215 -9.16 -5.05 -30.98
C ILE A 215 -8.84 -6.24 -31.87
N GLY A 216 -8.31 -7.29 -31.26
CA GLY A 216 -8.07 -8.58 -31.89
C GLY A 216 -8.86 -9.68 -31.19
N ALA A 217 -9.56 -10.51 -31.92
CA ALA A 217 -10.31 -11.63 -31.35
C ALA A 217 -10.33 -12.85 -32.27
N VAL A 218 -10.47 -14.01 -31.65
CA VAL A 218 -10.68 -15.27 -32.36
C VAL A 218 -11.84 -16.01 -31.72
N LYS A 219 -12.70 -16.62 -32.56
CA LYS A 219 -13.80 -17.47 -32.10
C LYS A 219 -13.30 -18.91 -31.96
N VAL A 220 -13.64 -19.54 -30.85
CA VAL A 220 -13.33 -20.94 -30.57
C VAL A 220 -14.65 -21.69 -30.44
N GLU A 221 -14.90 -22.61 -31.35
CA GLU A 221 -16.08 -23.48 -31.35
C GLU A 221 -15.62 -24.95 -31.29
N LYS A 222 -16.13 -25.70 -30.32
CA LYS A 222 -15.75 -27.11 -30.10
C LYS A 222 -14.24 -27.35 -30.02
N GLY A 223 -13.52 -26.40 -29.37
CA GLY A 223 -12.08 -26.48 -29.19
C GLY A 223 -11.24 -26.18 -30.44
N GLN A 224 -11.82 -25.58 -31.47
CA GLN A 224 -11.11 -25.16 -32.70
C GLN A 224 -11.34 -23.67 -32.97
N ILE A 225 -10.33 -23.00 -33.48
CA ILE A 225 -10.42 -21.61 -33.92
C ILE A 225 -11.16 -21.61 -35.27
N THR A 226 -12.32 -20.95 -35.33
CA THR A 226 -13.22 -20.96 -36.50
C THR A 226 -13.31 -19.63 -37.23
N ASP A 227 -13.13 -18.52 -36.52
CA ASP A 227 -13.24 -17.18 -37.09
C ASP A 227 -12.31 -16.18 -36.39
N ARG A 228 -12.07 -15.03 -37.03
CA ARG A 228 -11.18 -13.96 -36.52
C ARG A 228 -11.81 -12.59 -36.73
N PHE A 229 -11.60 -11.73 -35.75
CA PHE A 229 -11.93 -10.31 -35.78
C PHE A 229 -10.64 -9.50 -35.52
N SER A 230 -10.35 -8.51 -36.33
CA SER A 230 -9.19 -7.65 -36.14
C SER A 230 -9.45 -6.28 -36.75
N THR A 231 -9.32 -5.24 -35.95
CA THR A 231 -9.47 -3.87 -36.44
C THR A 231 -8.69 -2.89 -35.58
N PHE A 232 -8.09 -1.89 -36.26
CA PHE A 232 -7.65 -0.69 -35.56
C PHE A 232 -8.84 0.16 -35.17
N VAL A 233 -8.65 0.98 -34.14
CA VAL A 233 -9.62 1.95 -33.65
C VAL A 233 -8.96 3.31 -33.57
N ASN A 234 -9.60 4.34 -34.12
CA ASN A 234 -9.12 5.70 -33.99
C ASN A 234 -9.38 6.20 -32.55
N PRO A 235 -8.31 6.45 -31.77
CA PRO A 235 -8.47 6.89 -30.36
C PRO A 235 -8.89 8.35 -30.22
N GLU A 236 -8.87 9.15 -31.30
CA GLU A 236 -9.10 10.60 -31.30
C GLU A 236 -8.11 11.41 -30.42
N VAL A 237 -7.05 10.76 -29.93
CA VAL A 237 -5.98 11.36 -29.15
C VAL A 237 -4.63 10.81 -29.64
N PRO A 238 -3.53 11.56 -29.50
CA PRO A 238 -2.20 11.07 -29.87
C PRO A 238 -1.82 9.81 -29.07
N ILE A 239 -1.19 8.87 -29.74
CA ILE A 239 -0.63 7.67 -29.11
C ILE A 239 0.66 8.06 -28.38
N PRO A 240 0.80 7.81 -27.06
CA PRO A 240 2.02 8.09 -26.34
C PRO A 240 3.21 7.32 -26.92
N PHE A 241 4.37 7.97 -27.04
CA PHE A 241 5.58 7.37 -27.63
C PHE A 241 5.97 6.02 -27.00
N ARG A 242 5.77 5.87 -25.68
CA ARG A 242 5.99 4.61 -24.97
C ARG A 242 5.08 3.49 -25.46
N ILE A 243 3.82 3.81 -25.78
CA ILE A 243 2.85 2.83 -26.30
C ILE A 243 3.23 2.45 -27.74
N GLU A 244 3.61 3.42 -28.57
CA GLU A 244 4.12 3.16 -29.91
C GLU A 244 5.33 2.22 -29.88
N GLN A 245 6.28 2.43 -28.94
CA GLN A 245 7.43 1.53 -28.77
C GLN A 245 7.03 0.13 -28.34
N LEU A 246 5.96 -0.01 -27.50
CA LEU A 246 5.51 -1.28 -26.99
C LEU A 246 4.71 -2.07 -28.02
N THR A 247 3.75 -1.43 -28.69
CA THR A 247 2.77 -2.06 -29.57
C THR A 247 3.15 -1.99 -31.05
N SER A 248 4.12 -1.13 -31.40
CA SER A 248 4.45 -0.76 -32.77
C SER A 248 3.29 -0.10 -33.55
N ILE A 249 2.24 0.34 -32.86
CA ILE A 249 1.10 1.05 -33.44
C ILE A 249 1.36 2.56 -33.28
N ASN A 250 1.32 3.30 -34.39
CA ASN A 250 1.51 4.75 -34.40
C ASN A 250 0.27 5.49 -34.91
N ASP A 251 0.25 6.80 -34.73
CA ASP A 251 -0.89 7.66 -35.10
C ASP A 251 -1.30 7.48 -36.56
N SER A 252 -0.37 7.29 -37.51
CA SER A 252 -0.68 7.14 -38.92
C SER A 252 -1.46 5.84 -39.25
N MET A 253 -1.32 4.82 -38.42
CA MET A 253 -2.02 3.54 -38.60
C MET A 253 -3.49 3.59 -38.15
N VAL A 254 -3.81 4.48 -37.22
CA VAL A 254 -5.13 4.59 -36.60
C VAL A 254 -5.94 5.81 -37.05
N LEU A 255 -5.32 6.77 -37.74
CA LEU A 255 -5.93 8.03 -38.13
C LEU A 255 -7.20 7.85 -38.96
N ASP A 256 -7.17 6.94 -39.92
CA ASP A 256 -8.32 6.64 -40.80
C ASP A 256 -9.11 5.41 -40.33
N ALA A 257 -8.83 4.87 -39.14
CA ALA A 257 -9.57 3.76 -38.57
C ALA A 257 -10.96 4.21 -38.06
N PRO A 258 -11.94 3.29 -37.99
CA PRO A 258 -13.26 3.60 -37.45
C PRO A 258 -13.17 3.98 -35.96
N LEU A 259 -14.16 4.76 -35.50
CA LEU A 259 -14.30 5.12 -34.08
C LEU A 259 -14.79 3.93 -33.25
N ILE A 260 -14.57 3.98 -31.95
CA ILE A 260 -15.01 2.92 -31.03
C ILE A 260 -16.54 2.71 -31.04
N GLU A 261 -17.30 3.77 -31.29
CA GLU A 261 -18.75 3.71 -31.42
C GLU A 261 -19.24 2.87 -32.60
N GLU A 262 -18.40 2.72 -33.62
CA GLU A 262 -18.68 1.85 -34.79
C GLU A 262 -18.12 0.43 -34.62
N VAL A 263 -16.98 0.33 -33.94
CA VAL A 263 -16.25 -0.93 -33.74
C VAL A 263 -16.88 -1.78 -32.65
N LEU A 264 -17.23 -1.19 -31.51
CA LEU A 264 -17.74 -1.94 -30.36
C LEU A 264 -19.01 -2.74 -30.67
N PRO A 265 -20.05 -2.20 -31.34
CA PRO A 265 -21.22 -3.00 -31.71
C PRO A 265 -20.89 -4.22 -32.59
N LYS A 266 -19.97 -4.06 -33.55
CA LYS A 266 -19.52 -5.17 -34.42
C LYS A 266 -18.73 -6.22 -33.64
N PHE A 267 -17.89 -5.79 -32.70
CA PHE A 267 -17.17 -6.70 -31.82
C PHE A 267 -18.13 -7.48 -30.92
N LEU A 268 -19.13 -6.82 -30.34
CA LEU A 268 -20.13 -7.47 -29.50
C LEU A 268 -21.04 -8.42 -30.30
N GLU A 269 -21.37 -8.11 -31.55
CA GLU A 269 -22.05 -9.03 -32.48
C GLU A 269 -21.18 -10.28 -32.72
N PHE A 270 -19.85 -10.10 -32.90
CA PHE A 270 -18.92 -11.22 -33.01
C PHE A 270 -18.88 -12.09 -31.74
N CYS A 271 -19.09 -11.50 -30.56
CA CYS A 271 -19.10 -12.18 -29.25
C CYS A 271 -20.46 -12.79 -28.90
N GLU A 272 -21.53 -12.58 -29.72
CA GLU A 272 -22.89 -12.99 -29.36
C GLU A 272 -22.98 -14.50 -29.10
N GLY A 273 -23.57 -14.88 -27.95
CA GLY A 273 -23.71 -16.25 -27.50
C GLY A 273 -22.43 -16.93 -26.97
N CYS A 274 -21.30 -16.24 -26.95
CA CYS A 274 -20.02 -16.77 -26.51
C CYS A 274 -19.63 -16.31 -25.10
N VAL A 275 -18.82 -17.10 -24.41
CA VAL A 275 -18.08 -16.66 -23.23
C VAL A 275 -16.83 -15.95 -23.70
N MET A 276 -16.55 -14.78 -23.13
CA MET A 276 -15.35 -14.01 -23.45
C MET A 276 -14.14 -14.54 -22.69
N VAL A 277 -12.97 -14.54 -23.30
CA VAL A 277 -11.72 -15.03 -22.71
C VAL A 277 -10.60 -14.05 -23.01
N ALA A 278 -9.79 -13.69 -22.03
CA ALA A 278 -8.59 -12.91 -22.25
C ALA A 278 -7.46 -13.31 -21.31
N HIS A 279 -6.25 -12.83 -21.57
CA HIS A 279 -5.08 -13.05 -20.70
C HIS A 279 -4.86 -11.86 -19.78
N ASN A 280 -5.18 -12.00 -18.49
CA ASN A 280 -5.38 -10.91 -17.54
C ASN A 280 -6.68 -10.11 -17.85
N ALA A 281 -7.76 -10.87 -17.99
CA ALA A 281 -9.03 -10.44 -18.56
C ALA A 281 -9.66 -9.18 -17.94
N ASP A 282 -9.38 -8.86 -16.67
CA ASP A 282 -9.91 -7.65 -16.03
C ASP A 282 -9.43 -6.38 -16.73
N PHE A 283 -8.21 -6.37 -17.27
CA PHE A 283 -7.70 -5.24 -18.02
C PHE A 283 -8.53 -5.00 -19.28
N ASP A 284 -8.62 -5.99 -20.16
CA ASP A 284 -9.33 -5.88 -21.43
C ASP A 284 -10.82 -5.61 -21.20
N MET A 285 -11.43 -6.35 -20.29
CA MET A 285 -12.84 -6.19 -19.96
C MET A 285 -13.17 -4.82 -19.37
N SER A 286 -12.26 -4.19 -18.63
CA SER A 286 -12.47 -2.84 -18.09
C SER A 286 -12.72 -1.82 -19.22
N PHE A 287 -11.98 -1.90 -20.31
CA PHE A 287 -12.15 -1.04 -21.48
C PHE A 287 -13.45 -1.36 -22.24
N ILE A 288 -13.77 -2.64 -22.46
CA ILE A 288 -15.01 -3.04 -23.12
C ILE A 288 -16.22 -2.57 -22.30
N ILE A 289 -16.26 -2.84 -21.00
CA ILE A 289 -17.35 -2.45 -20.10
C ILE A 289 -17.51 -0.92 -20.05
N GLU A 290 -16.41 -0.18 -19.93
CA GLU A 290 -16.48 1.29 -19.90
C GLU A 290 -17.04 1.87 -21.21
N ASN A 291 -16.64 1.32 -22.37
CA ASN A 291 -17.19 1.76 -23.65
C ASN A 291 -18.66 1.33 -23.85
N CYS A 292 -19.07 0.17 -23.32
CA CYS A 292 -20.48 -0.23 -23.26
C CYS A 292 -21.29 0.78 -22.44
N LYS A 293 -20.81 1.18 -21.25
CA LYS A 293 -21.48 2.19 -20.42
C LYS A 293 -21.63 3.52 -21.14
N ARG A 294 -20.59 4.01 -21.82
CA ARG A 294 -20.62 5.26 -22.58
C ARG A 294 -21.65 5.22 -23.72
N GLN A 295 -21.84 4.08 -24.35
CA GLN A 295 -22.78 3.90 -25.44
C GLN A 295 -24.17 3.40 -24.99
N GLY A 296 -24.39 3.20 -23.69
CA GLY A 296 -25.65 2.69 -23.14
C GLY A 296 -25.96 1.23 -23.54
N ILE A 297 -24.92 0.44 -23.80
CA ILE A 297 -25.01 -1.00 -24.14
C ILE A 297 -24.90 -1.81 -22.84
N SER A 298 -25.59 -2.97 -22.81
CA SER A 298 -25.49 -3.90 -21.66
C SER A 298 -24.07 -4.44 -21.48
N ASP A 299 -23.63 -4.54 -20.23
CA ASP A 299 -22.31 -5.04 -19.81
C ASP A 299 -22.40 -6.38 -19.05
N ASP A 300 -23.48 -7.14 -19.23
CA ASP A 300 -23.72 -8.44 -18.57
C ASP A 300 -22.92 -9.58 -19.25
N PHE A 301 -21.59 -9.49 -19.19
CA PHE A 301 -20.70 -10.47 -19.80
C PHE A 301 -20.28 -11.57 -18.80
N THR A 302 -20.19 -12.81 -19.30
CA THR A 302 -19.41 -13.87 -18.65
C THR A 302 -18.02 -13.90 -19.29
N TYR A 303 -16.96 -13.83 -18.48
CA TYR A 303 -15.61 -13.91 -19.01
C TYR A 303 -14.64 -14.73 -18.15
N VAL A 304 -13.63 -15.28 -18.80
CA VAL A 304 -12.60 -16.17 -18.24
C VAL A 304 -11.24 -15.51 -18.31
N ASP A 305 -10.49 -15.57 -17.20
CA ASP A 305 -9.09 -15.14 -17.12
C ASP A 305 -8.13 -16.32 -17.27
N THR A 306 -7.38 -16.36 -18.36
CA THR A 306 -6.40 -17.43 -18.60
C THR A 306 -5.18 -17.33 -17.68
N VAL A 307 -4.88 -16.18 -17.06
CA VAL A 307 -3.87 -16.08 -15.99
C VAL A 307 -4.32 -16.85 -14.75
N GLY A 308 -5.60 -16.75 -14.39
CA GLY A 308 -6.20 -17.53 -13.31
C GLY A 308 -6.11 -19.04 -13.61
N MET A 309 -6.48 -19.44 -14.83
CA MET A 309 -6.35 -20.83 -15.27
C MET A 309 -4.90 -21.34 -15.23
N ALA A 310 -3.95 -20.52 -15.72
CA ALA A 310 -2.52 -20.87 -15.70
C ALA A 310 -1.98 -21.08 -14.29
N ARG A 311 -2.40 -20.25 -13.33
CA ARG A 311 -2.03 -20.43 -11.92
C ARG A 311 -2.54 -21.75 -11.35
N PHE A 312 -3.74 -22.15 -11.72
CA PHE A 312 -4.34 -23.40 -11.27
C PHE A 312 -3.71 -24.63 -11.95
N LEU A 313 -3.54 -24.58 -13.27
CA LEU A 313 -3.11 -25.72 -14.08
C LEU A 313 -1.59 -25.91 -14.10
N LEU A 314 -0.81 -24.83 -13.98
CA LEU A 314 0.64 -24.78 -14.08
C LEU A 314 1.29 -24.24 -12.79
N PRO A 315 1.07 -24.87 -11.64
CA PRO A 315 1.53 -24.33 -10.34
C PRO A 315 3.05 -24.21 -10.21
N ALA A 316 3.81 -24.89 -11.07
CA ALA A 316 5.27 -24.81 -11.09
C ALA A 316 5.82 -23.51 -11.68
N LEU A 317 5.01 -22.74 -12.43
CA LEU A 317 5.44 -21.47 -13.01
C LEU A 317 5.57 -20.37 -11.94
N ASN A 318 6.61 -19.54 -12.09
CA ASN A 318 6.83 -18.37 -11.23
C ASN A 318 6.32 -17.06 -11.84
N ARG A 319 6.04 -17.05 -13.15
CA ARG A 319 5.52 -15.90 -13.90
C ARG A 319 4.46 -16.37 -14.86
N PHE A 320 3.44 -15.54 -15.09
CA PHE A 320 2.27 -15.89 -15.90
C PHE A 320 2.05 -14.88 -17.03
N LYS A 321 3.13 -14.29 -17.56
CA LYS A 321 3.09 -13.52 -18.81
C LYS A 321 2.73 -14.45 -19.97
N LEU A 322 2.08 -13.91 -21.01
CA LEU A 322 1.61 -14.67 -22.17
C LEU A 322 2.72 -15.53 -22.81
N ASP A 323 3.88 -14.95 -23.05
CA ASP A 323 5.07 -15.63 -23.60
C ASP A 323 5.52 -16.83 -22.74
N THR A 324 5.52 -16.64 -21.43
CA THR A 324 5.93 -17.67 -20.47
C THR A 324 4.94 -18.82 -20.43
N VAL A 325 3.64 -18.50 -20.42
CA VAL A 325 2.57 -19.51 -20.42
C VAL A 325 2.52 -20.25 -21.76
N ALA A 326 2.61 -19.53 -22.88
CA ALA A 326 2.67 -20.12 -24.23
C ALA A 326 3.79 -21.16 -24.32
N LYS A 327 5.00 -20.78 -23.92
CA LYS A 327 6.17 -21.68 -23.89
C LYS A 327 5.93 -22.92 -23.01
N ALA A 328 5.31 -22.74 -21.84
CA ALA A 328 5.06 -23.85 -20.90
C ALA A 328 4.10 -24.89 -21.44
N VAL A 329 3.13 -24.47 -22.28
CA VAL A 329 2.16 -25.39 -22.91
C VAL A 329 2.50 -25.72 -24.37
N GLY A 330 3.65 -25.26 -24.88
CA GLY A 330 4.13 -25.57 -26.23
C GLY A 330 3.36 -24.86 -27.34
N VAL A 331 2.88 -23.64 -27.10
CA VAL A 331 2.27 -22.74 -28.09
C VAL A 331 3.32 -21.76 -28.60
N SER A 332 3.35 -21.52 -29.93
CA SER A 332 4.23 -20.52 -30.53
C SER A 332 3.62 -19.13 -30.46
N LEU A 333 4.45 -18.12 -30.23
CA LEU A 333 4.08 -16.71 -30.25
C LEU A 333 5.03 -15.98 -31.20
N ASP A 334 4.69 -15.97 -32.49
CA ASP A 334 5.59 -15.50 -33.55
C ASP A 334 5.58 -13.98 -33.73
N HIS A 335 4.48 -13.30 -33.39
CA HIS A 335 4.32 -11.84 -33.48
C HIS A 335 3.68 -11.30 -32.21
N HIS A 336 4.48 -10.89 -31.26
CA HIS A 336 4.02 -10.31 -30.01
C HIS A 336 3.64 -8.82 -30.16
N HIS A 337 2.62 -8.35 -29.42
CA HIS A 337 2.11 -6.98 -29.43
C HIS A 337 1.29 -6.60 -30.68
N ARG A 338 0.54 -7.56 -31.22
CA ARG A 338 -0.57 -7.33 -32.13
C ARG A 338 -1.79 -8.06 -31.55
N ALA A 339 -2.85 -7.31 -31.27
CA ALA A 339 -4.01 -7.82 -30.53
C ALA A 339 -4.56 -9.15 -31.09
N VAL A 340 -4.64 -9.31 -32.41
CA VAL A 340 -5.16 -10.56 -33.02
C VAL A 340 -4.19 -11.74 -32.85
N ASP A 341 -2.88 -11.51 -32.86
CA ASP A 341 -1.87 -12.56 -32.70
C ASP A 341 -1.78 -13.00 -31.23
N ASP A 342 -1.86 -12.05 -30.29
CA ASP A 342 -1.92 -12.32 -28.85
C ASP A 342 -3.24 -13.03 -28.49
N ALA A 343 -4.38 -12.64 -29.08
CA ALA A 343 -5.65 -13.33 -28.94
C ALA A 343 -5.60 -14.76 -29.49
N ALA A 344 -4.97 -14.98 -30.66
CA ALA A 344 -4.82 -16.32 -31.25
C ALA A 344 -3.92 -17.23 -30.40
N CYS A 345 -2.80 -16.70 -29.90
CA CYS A 345 -1.93 -17.41 -28.95
C CYS A 345 -2.70 -17.77 -27.66
N THR A 346 -3.43 -16.81 -27.11
CA THR A 346 -4.27 -17.02 -25.92
C THR A 346 -5.35 -18.07 -26.18
N ALA A 347 -5.95 -18.10 -27.37
CA ALA A 347 -6.95 -19.12 -27.76
C ALA A 347 -6.34 -20.52 -27.81
N GLU A 348 -5.16 -20.68 -28.38
CA GLU A 348 -4.46 -21.97 -28.37
C GLU A 348 -4.11 -22.44 -26.96
N ILE A 349 -3.66 -21.52 -26.09
CA ILE A 349 -3.44 -21.78 -24.67
C ILE A 349 -4.74 -22.21 -24.00
N PHE A 350 -5.83 -21.46 -24.21
CA PHE A 350 -7.14 -21.75 -23.65
C PHE A 350 -7.64 -23.14 -24.06
N VAL A 351 -7.56 -23.51 -25.34
CA VAL A 351 -7.95 -24.84 -25.82
C VAL A 351 -7.15 -25.95 -25.14
N ARG A 352 -5.84 -25.73 -24.89
CA ARG A 352 -5.01 -26.71 -24.15
C ARG A 352 -5.41 -26.77 -22.68
N PHE A 353 -5.74 -25.63 -22.07
CA PHE A 353 -6.22 -25.59 -20.70
C PHE A 353 -7.56 -26.30 -20.54
N VAL A 354 -8.48 -26.15 -21.48
CA VAL A 354 -9.76 -26.89 -21.48
C VAL A 354 -9.50 -28.40 -21.47
N LYS A 355 -8.60 -28.91 -22.33
CA LYS A 355 -8.23 -30.34 -22.32
C LYS A 355 -7.63 -30.77 -20.97
N MET A 356 -6.78 -29.97 -20.37
CA MET A 356 -6.21 -30.27 -19.05
C MET A 356 -7.27 -30.26 -17.94
N LEU A 357 -8.34 -29.45 -18.09
CA LEU A 357 -9.48 -29.43 -17.16
C LEU A 357 -10.35 -30.68 -17.36
N GLU A 358 -10.63 -31.07 -18.60
CA GLU A 358 -11.37 -32.31 -18.94
C GLU A 358 -10.67 -33.55 -18.37
N GLU A 359 -9.33 -33.62 -18.44
CA GLU A 359 -8.52 -34.68 -17.80
C GLU A 359 -8.65 -34.73 -16.27
N ARG A 360 -9.19 -33.66 -15.65
CA ARG A 360 -9.47 -33.53 -14.22
C ARG A 360 -10.97 -33.63 -13.91
N ASP A 361 -11.78 -34.10 -14.84
CA ASP A 361 -13.24 -34.20 -14.74
C ASP A 361 -13.93 -32.84 -14.50
N ILE A 362 -13.38 -31.75 -15.04
CA ILE A 362 -13.94 -30.39 -14.98
C ILE A 362 -14.51 -30.05 -16.38
N PHE A 363 -15.82 -29.85 -16.47
CA PHE A 363 -16.52 -29.68 -17.75
C PHE A 363 -17.33 -28.39 -17.89
N ASP A 364 -17.40 -27.57 -16.83
CA ASP A 364 -18.10 -26.29 -16.82
C ASP A 364 -17.34 -25.23 -16.02
N VAL A 365 -17.71 -23.96 -16.24
CA VAL A 365 -17.04 -22.81 -15.65
C VAL A 365 -17.27 -22.68 -14.14
N ASP A 366 -18.40 -23.20 -13.62
CA ASP A 366 -18.70 -23.17 -12.20
C ASP A 366 -17.84 -24.17 -11.43
N GLU A 367 -17.69 -25.39 -11.98
CA GLU A 367 -16.80 -26.41 -11.42
C GLU A 367 -15.34 -25.96 -11.50
N MET A 368 -14.95 -25.31 -12.60
CA MET A 368 -13.63 -24.74 -12.76
C MET A 368 -13.34 -23.72 -11.65
N ASN A 369 -14.26 -22.79 -11.36
CA ASN A 369 -14.12 -21.86 -10.26
C ASN A 369 -14.05 -22.55 -8.89
N ARG A 370 -14.85 -23.57 -8.67
CA ARG A 370 -14.91 -24.29 -7.41
C ARG A 370 -13.62 -25.10 -7.13
N GLN A 371 -13.12 -25.81 -8.13
CA GLN A 371 -11.88 -26.61 -7.98
C GLN A 371 -10.61 -25.78 -8.09
N GLY A 372 -10.66 -24.65 -8.76
CA GLY A 372 -9.60 -23.66 -8.79
C GLY A 372 -9.40 -22.94 -7.45
N ALA A 373 -10.19 -23.26 -6.42
CA ALA A 373 -9.94 -22.86 -5.04
C ALA A 373 -8.53 -23.26 -4.63
N VAL A 374 -7.75 -22.31 -4.30
CA VAL A 374 -6.33 -22.17 -4.51
C VAL A 374 -5.50 -23.00 -3.54
N SER A 375 -4.57 -23.80 -4.05
CA SER A 375 -3.58 -24.51 -3.22
C SER A 375 -2.66 -23.52 -2.47
N PRO A 376 -2.09 -23.91 -1.30
CA PRO A 376 -1.12 -23.04 -0.60
C PRO A 376 0.05 -22.58 -1.47
N ASP A 377 0.49 -23.38 -2.44
CA ASP A 377 1.56 -23.00 -3.37
C ASP A 377 1.13 -21.93 -4.37
N THR A 378 -0.13 -21.94 -4.78
CA THR A 378 -0.68 -20.89 -5.63
C THR A 378 -0.88 -19.60 -4.83
N ILE A 379 -1.40 -19.66 -3.60
CA ILE A 379 -1.56 -18.50 -2.70
C ILE A 379 -0.23 -17.76 -2.52
N ARG A 380 0.89 -18.45 -2.44
CA ARG A 380 2.22 -17.84 -2.34
C ARG A 380 2.62 -17.01 -3.56
N LYS A 381 1.97 -17.20 -4.70
CA LYS A 381 2.27 -16.51 -5.97
C LYS A 381 1.27 -15.40 -6.32
N LEU A 382 0.13 -15.34 -5.62
CA LEU A 382 -0.86 -14.29 -5.83
C LEU A 382 -0.34 -12.93 -5.32
N PRO A 383 -0.83 -11.80 -5.88
CA PRO A 383 -0.52 -10.49 -5.33
C PRO A 383 -1.01 -10.35 -3.89
N THR A 384 -0.34 -9.51 -3.13
CA THR A 384 -0.75 -9.15 -1.76
C THR A 384 -1.24 -7.72 -1.72
N TYR A 385 -2.27 -7.49 -0.93
CA TYR A 385 -2.85 -6.18 -0.65
C TYR A 385 -2.85 -5.92 0.85
N HIS A 386 -2.81 -4.66 1.26
CA HIS A 386 -2.94 -4.32 2.66
C HIS A 386 -4.41 -4.38 3.10
N ALA A 387 -4.65 -4.82 4.31
CA ALA A 387 -5.95 -4.81 4.98
C ALA A 387 -5.77 -4.68 6.49
N ILE A 388 -6.54 -3.82 7.14
CA ILE A 388 -6.49 -3.69 8.59
C ILE A 388 -7.43 -4.72 9.23
N VAL A 389 -6.92 -5.48 10.18
CA VAL A 389 -7.70 -6.51 10.89
C VAL A 389 -7.63 -6.24 12.38
N PHE A 390 -8.77 -5.85 12.97
CA PHE A 390 -8.90 -5.59 14.41
C PHE A 390 -9.53 -6.75 15.17
N ALA A 391 -9.05 -6.99 16.37
CA ALA A 391 -9.73 -7.80 17.36
C ALA A 391 -10.80 -6.96 18.08
N ARG A 392 -12.08 -7.29 17.88
CA ARG A 392 -13.22 -6.61 18.49
C ARG A 392 -13.52 -7.08 19.92
N ASN A 393 -13.20 -8.33 20.22
CA ASN A 393 -13.45 -8.99 21.49
C ASN A 393 -12.43 -10.13 21.71
N GLU A 394 -12.59 -10.89 22.78
CA GLU A 394 -11.69 -12.00 23.14
C GLU A 394 -11.64 -13.10 22.04
N THR A 395 -12.77 -13.45 21.45
CA THR A 395 -12.82 -14.39 20.31
C THR A 395 -12.01 -13.85 19.14
N GLY A 396 -12.17 -12.57 18.81
CA GLY A 396 -11.41 -11.89 17.77
C GLY A 396 -9.91 -11.86 18.07
N ARG A 397 -9.50 -11.64 19.32
CA ARG A 397 -8.08 -11.70 19.70
C ARG A 397 -7.48 -13.09 19.44
N ILE A 398 -8.19 -14.15 19.83
CA ILE A 398 -7.75 -15.51 19.56
C ILE A 398 -7.68 -15.78 18.05
N ASN A 399 -8.69 -15.34 17.30
CA ASN A 399 -8.75 -15.52 15.86
C ASN A 399 -7.67 -14.72 15.13
N LEU A 400 -7.36 -13.49 15.58
CA LEU A 400 -6.24 -12.70 15.07
C LEU A 400 -4.90 -13.45 15.25
N TYR A 401 -4.66 -14.04 16.42
CA TYR A 401 -3.44 -14.84 16.66
C TYR A 401 -3.38 -16.10 15.78
N LYS A 402 -4.53 -16.73 15.51
CA LYS A 402 -4.58 -17.87 14.55
C LYS A 402 -4.25 -17.41 13.14
N LEU A 403 -4.74 -16.25 12.69
CA LEU A 403 -4.40 -15.68 11.40
C LEU A 403 -2.90 -15.40 11.28
N VAL A 404 -2.30 -14.75 12.29
CA VAL A 404 -0.85 -14.50 12.34
C VAL A 404 -0.08 -15.83 12.25
N SER A 405 -0.48 -16.82 13.03
CA SER A 405 0.17 -18.15 13.01
C SER A 405 0.06 -18.81 11.63
N GLN A 406 -1.13 -18.80 11.01
CA GLN A 406 -1.31 -19.37 9.67
C GLN A 406 -0.49 -18.64 8.61
N SER A 407 -0.46 -17.31 8.66
CA SER A 407 0.28 -16.50 7.68
C SER A 407 1.80 -16.74 7.73
N HIS A 408 2.36 -16.95 8.92
CA HIS A 408 3.78 -17.22 9.10
C HIS A 408 4.15 -18.69 8.86
N LEU A 409 3.35 -19.63 9.36
CA LEU A 409 3.72 -21.05 9.31
C LEU A 409 3.34 -21.73 7.98
N LYS A 410 2.25 -21.30 7.34
CA LYS A 410 1.70 -22.00 6.18
C LYS A 410 1.80 -21.20 4.88
N TYR A 411 1.56 -19.89 4.94
CA TYR A 411 1.42 -19.07 3.75
C TYR A 411 2.55 -18.05 3.56
N TYR A 412 3.63 -18.14 4.33
CA TYR A 412 4.76 -17.24 4.22
C TYR A 412 5.48 -17.39 2.88
N HIS A 413 5.61 -16.28 2.16
CA HIS A 413 6.50 -16.16 1.01
C HIS A 413 6.91 -14.69 0.88
N ARG A 414 8.16 -14.36 1.25
CA ARG A 414 8.73 -13.01 1.40
C ARG A 414 8.06 -12.18 2.50
N ARG A 415 6.77 -12.37 2.74
CA ARG A 415 5.94 -11.75 3.78
C ARG A 415 4.83 -12.70 4.24
N PRO A 416 4.28 -12.51 5.44
CA PRO A 416 3.23 -13.38 5.96
C PRO A 416 1.90 -13.09 5.25
N ARG A 417 1.45 -14.00 4.39
CA ARG A 417 0.25 -13.83 3.56
C ARG A 417 -1.01 -14.31 4.28
N VAL A 418 -2.09 -13.56 4.18
CA VAL A 418 -3.40 -13.92 4.74
C VAL A 418 -4.39 -14.13 3.59
N PRO A 419 -4.71 -15.38 3.22
CA PRO A 419 -5.77 -15.65 2.25
C PRO A 419 -7.13 -15.20 2.77
N LYS A 420 -7.97 -14.63 1.92
CA LYS A 420 -9.36 -14.25 2.26
C LYS A 420 -10.15 -15.43 2.78
N SER A 421 -10.00 -16.62 2.17
CA SER A 421 -10.65 -17.85 2.62
C SER A 421 -10.29 -18.22 4.07
N VAL A 422 -9.04 -18.00 4.46
CA VAL A 422 -8.58 -18.24 5.84
C VAL A 422 -9.10 -17.16 6.78
N LEU A 423 -9.12 -15.90 6.33
CA LEU A 423 -9.68 -14.80 7.11
C LEU A 423 -11.18 -15.02 7.36
N GLU A 424 -11.94 -15.40 6.34
CA GLU A 424 -13.38 -15.73 6.49
C GLU A 424 -13.62 -16.86 7.49
N LYS A 425 -12.77 -17.88 7.50
CA LYS A 425 -12.85 -18.97 8.48
C LYS A 425 -12.72 -18.48 9.93
N TYR A 426 -11.94 -17.43 10.17
CA TYR A 426 -11.66 -16.84 11.48
C TYR A 426 -12.32 -15.47 11.66
N ARG A 427 -13.33 -15.13 10.84
CA ARG A 427 -13.96 -13.80 10.80
C ARG A 427 -14.62 -13.38 12.09
N GLU A 428 -15.10 -14.34 12.89
CA GLU A 428 -15.83 -14.06 14.14
C GLU A 428 -14.97 -13.23 15.10
N GLY A 429 -15.56 -12.11 15.56
CA GLY A 429 -14.89 -11.17 16.47
C GLY A 429 -13.83 -10.29 15.83
N LEU A 430 -13.66 -10.33 14.50
CA LEU A 430 -12.76 -9.46 13.75
C LEU A 430 -13.51 -8.34 13.02
N LEU A 431 -12.86 -7.19 12.87
CA LEU A 431 -13.25 -6.11 11.98
C LEU A 431 -12.16 -5.94 10.91
N VAL A 432 -12.56 -5.82 9.66
CA VAL A 432 -11.64 -5.71 8.53
C VAL A 432 -11.86 -4.40 7.77
N GLY A 433 -10.80 -3.61 7.64
CA GLY A 433 -10.76 -2.35 6.91
C GLY A 433 -9.99 -2.44 5.60
N SER A 434 -10.31 -1.53 4.67
CA SER A 434 -9.75 -1.53 3.31
C SER A 434 -8.29 -1.06 3.21
N ALA A 435 -7.72 -0.57 4.30
CA ALA A 435 -6.35 -0.05 4.43
C ALA A 435 -6.01 1.11 3.47
N CYS A 436 -4.71 1.27 3.19
CA CYS A 436 -4.08 2.37 2.47
C CYS A 436 -4.15 2.23 0.93
N GLU A 437 -3.28 2.95 0.22
CA GLU A 437 -3.16 2.87 -1.24
C GLU A 437 -2.72 1.48 -1.74
N ALA A 438 -1.99 0.73 -0.90
CA ALA A 438 -1.64 -0.68 -1.19
C ALA A 438 -2.79 -1.65 -0.92
N GLY A 439 -3.93 -1.16 -0.44
CA GLY A 439 -5.15 -1.93 -0.24
C GLY A 439 -5.84 -2.30 -1.56
N GLU A 440 -6.55 -3.42 -1.54
CA GLU A 440 -7.16 -3.97 -2.75
C GLU A 440 -8.21 -3.04 -3.36
N LEU A 441 -9.03 -2.37 -2.53
CA LEU A 441 -10.04 -1.43 -3.02
C LEU A 441 -9.40 -0.22 -3.70
N TYR A 442 -8.38 0.39 -3.09
CA TYR A 442 -7.68 1.53 -3.67
C TYR A 442 -7.03 1.15 -5.00
N GLN A 443 -6.34 0.01 -5.05
CA GLN A 443 -5.73 -0.52 -6.27
C GLN A 443 -6.78 -0.83 -7.36
N ALA A 444 -7.95 -1.32 -6.99
CA ALA A 444 -9.06 -1.54 -7.93
C ALA A 444 -9.58 -0.22 -8.50
N LEU A 445 -9.69 0.83 -7.70
CA LEU A 445 -10.08 2.16 -8.15
C LEU A 445 -9.03 2.79 -9.08
N LEU A 446 -7.74 2.62 -8.78
CA LEU A 446 -6.64 3.11 -9.63
C LEU A 446 -6.67 2.49 -11.04
N ARG A 447 -7.01 1.21 -11.18
CA ARG A 447 -7.11 0.55 -12.48
C ARG A 447 -8.49 0.63 -13.11
N ASN A 448 -9.40 1.39 -12.48
CA ASN A 448 -10.80 1.51 -12.90
C ASN A 448 -11.50 0.15 -13.10
N ALA A 449 -11.41 -0.70 -12.08
CA ALA A 449 -12.05 -2.00 -12.09
C ALA A 449 -13.58 -1.88 -12.29
N PRO A 450 -14.23 -2.89 -12.90
CA PRO A 450 -15.67 -2.91 -13.11
C PRO A 450 -16.47 -2.78 -11.80
N ASP A 451 -17.66 -2.16 -11.87
CA ASP A 451 -18.51 -1.93 -10.69
C ASP A 451 -18.84 -3.21 -9.92
N GLN A 452 -18.98 -4.34 -10.61
CA GLN A 452 -19.20 -5.63 -9.98
C GLN A 452 -18.02 -6.07 -9.10
N GLU A 453 -16.79 -5.83 -9.58
CA GLU A 453 -15.58 -6.10 -8.78
C GLU A 453 -15.49 -5.16 -7.59
N ILE A 454 -15.71 -3.86 -7.81
CA ILE A 454 -15.74 -2.86 -6.73
C ILE A 454 -16.77 -3.24 -5.67
N ALA A 455 -18.00 -3.62 -6.08
CA ALA A 455 -19.05 -4.07 -5.15
C ALA A 455 -18.64 -5.30 -4.34
N ARG A 456 -18.02 -6.29 -4.99
CA ARG A 456 -17.50 -7.49 -4.32
C ARG A 456 -16.46 -7.12 -3.27
N LEU A 457 -15.52 -6.23 -3.60
CA LEU A 457 -14.48 -5.77 -2.70
C LEU A 457 -15.04 -4.99 -1.50
N VAL A 458 -15.92 -4.00 -1.76
CA VAL A 458 -16.52 -3.19 -0.70
C VAL A 458 -17.33 -4.06 0.27
N ASN A 459 -18.07 -5.05 -0.23
CA ASN A 459 -18.85 -5.96 0.62
C ASN A 459 -17.97 -6.82 1.55
N PHE A 460 -16.73 -7.11 1.16
CA PHE A 460 -15.80 -7.87 1.98
C PHE A 460 -15.36 -7.11 3.24
N TYR A 461 -15.22 -5.78 3.17
CA TYR A 461 -14.75 -4.96 4.27
C TYR A 461 -15.88 -4.52 5.21
N ASP A 462 -15.57 -4.36 6.50
CA ASP A 462 -16.49 -3.82 7.49
C ASP A 462 -16.52 -2.30 7.48
N TYR A 463 -15.40 -1.67 7.12
CA TYR A 463 -15.24 -0.23 6.94
C TYR A 463 -14.23 0.08 5.83
N LEU A 464 -14.30 1.29 5.30
CA LEU A 464 -13.40 1.79 4.27
C LEU A 464 -12.49 2.86 4.86
N GLU A 465 -11.33 3.06 4.23
CA GLU A 465 -10.29 3.97 4.72
C GLU A 465 -9.91 4.98 3.64
N ILE A 466 -9.70 6.22 4.06
CA ILE A 466 -9.10 7.30 3.28
C ILE A 466 -7.91 7.88 4.04
N GLN A 467 -6.93 8.39 3.30
CA GLN A 467 -5.69 8.92 3.87
C GLN A 467 -5.36 10.30 3.32
N PRO A 468 -4.51 11.10 4.03
CA PRO A 468 -4.02 12.39 3.55
C PRO A 468 -3.40 12.28 2.16
N LEU A 469 -3.58 13.32 1.33
CA LEU A 469 -3.06 13.31 -0.04
C LEU A 469 -1.55 13.14 -0.09
N GLY A 470 -0.83 13.70 0.90
CA GLY A 470 0.62 13.58 1.02
C GLY A 470 1.11 12.13 1.12
N ASN A 471 0.31 11.20 1.67
CA ASN A 471 0.67 9.80 1.75
C ASN A 471 0.81 9.17 0.36
N ASN A 472 0.03 9.65 -0.61
CA ASN A 472 -0.07 9.13 -1.98
C ASN A 472 0.57 10.06 -3.03
N ALA A 473 1.24 11.14 -2.62
CA ALA A 473 1.84 12.12 -3.53
C ALA A 473 2.94 11.53 -4.44
N PHE A 474 3.55 10.42 -4.05
CA PHE A 474 4.52 9.70 -4.89
C PHE A 474 3.92 9.25 -6.23
N MET A 475 2.62 9.02 -6.31
CA MET A 475 1.93 8.63 -7.54
C MET A 475 1.95 9.71 -8.62
N LEU A 476 2.09 10.99 -8.22
CA LEU A 476 2.17 12.12 -9.16
C LEU A 476 3.45 12.09 -10.02
N ALA A 477 4.49 11.43 -9.53
CA ALA A 477 5.77 11.29 -10.20
C ALA A 477 5.99 9.90 -10.83
N ASP A 478 5.08 8.95 -10.63
CA ASP A 478 5.21 7.57 -11.09
C ASP A 478 4.41 7.34 -12.38
N GLU A 479 5.13 7.13 -13.48
CA GLU A 479 4.55 6.82 -14.79
C GLU A 479 3.65 5.56 -14.82
N LYS A 480 3.67 4.74 -13.79
CA LYS A 480 2.79 3.57 -13.66
C LYS A 480 1.37 3.92 -13.24
N HIS A 481 1.17 5.14 -12.73
CA HIS A 481 -0.11 5.62 -12.24
C HIS A 481 -0.72 6.66 -13.19
N ASP A 482 -0.93 6.29 -14.45
CA ASP A 482 -1.43 7.17 -15.53
C ASP A 482 -2.73 7.91 -15.20
N MET A 483 -3.50 7.45 -14.21
CA MET A 483 -4.71 8.11 -13.73
C MET A 483 -4.45 9.28 -12.80
N ILE A 484 -3.26 9.37 -12.21
CA ILE A 484 -2.95 10.36 -11.16
C ILE A 484 -1.98 11.38 -11.74
N ASN A 485 -2.53 12.48 -12.24
CA ASN A 485 -1.77 13.57 -12.85
C ASN A 485 -1.77 14.85 -11.98
N SER A 486 -2.64 14.89 -10.98
CA SER A 486 -2.83 16.05 -10.12
C SER A 486 -3.29 15.65 -8.72
N GLU A 487 -3.15 16.56 -7.75
CA GLU A 487 -3.75 16.38 -6.42
C GLU A 487 -5.28 16.22 -6.47
N GLU A 488 -5.93 16.79 -7.48
CA GLU A 488 -7.38 16.64 -7.64
C GLU A 488 -7.77 15.21 -7.98
N ASP A 489 -6.93 14.46 -8.71
CA ASP A 489 -7.17 13.05 -8.98
C ASP A 489 -7.07 12.20 -7.69
N LEU A 490 -6.13 12.53 -6.81
CA LEU A 490 -6.05 11.90 -5.48
C LEU A 490 -7.28 12.20 -4.61
N LYS A 491 -7.76 13.47 -4.63
CA LYS A 491 -9.01 13.85 -3.94
C LYS A 491 -10.21 13.10 -4.49
N GLU A 492 -10.27 12.91 -5.81
CA GLU A 492 -11.38 12.20 -6.45
C GLU A 492 -11.43 10.72 -6.05
N ILE A 493 -10.29 10.05 -5.85
CA ILE A 493 -10.28 8.68 -5.31
C ILE A 493 -10.86 8.66 -3.89
N ASN A 494 -10.43 9.57 -3.01
CA ASN A 494 -10.99 9.66 -1.67
C ASN A 494 -12.51 9.95 -1.69
N ARG A 495 -12.98 10.85 -2.58
CA ARG A 495 -14.43 11.08 -2.76
C ARG A 495 -15.18 9.84 -3.24
N LYS A 496 -14.59 9.06 -4.14
CA LYS A 496 -15.17 7.77 -4.58
C LYS A 496 -15.29 6.79 -3.43
N ILE A 497 -14.27 6.66 -2.59
CA ILE A 497 -14.32 5.80 -1.40
C ILE A 497 -15.42 6.25 -0.45
N VAL A 498 -15.56 7.56 -0.20
CA VAL A 498 -16.65 8.10 0.63
C VAL A 498 -18.02 7.75 0.04
N LYS A 499 -18.24 7.99 -1.26
CA LYS A 499 -19.49 7.62 -1.95
C LYS A 499 -19.79 6.12 -1.89
N LEU A 500 -18.77 5.27 -2.02
CA LEU A 500 -18.93 3.83 -1.86
C LEU A 500 -19.34 3.48 -0.43
N GLY A 501 -18.76 4.14 0.57
CA GLY A 501 -19.19 3.98 1.96
C GLY A 501 -20.68 4.32 2.17
N GLU A 502 -21.14 5.43 1.61
CA GLU A 502 -22.56 5.83 1.64
C GLU A 502 -23.45 4.80 0.92
N GLN A 503 -23.08 4.43 -0.30
CA GLN A 503 -23.83 3.49 -1.14
C GLN A 503 -23.99 2.12 -0.51
N PHE A 504 -22.92 1.59 0.08
CA PHE A 504 -22.89 0.26 0.69
C PHE A 504 -23.14 0.28 2.20
N LYS A 505 -23.44 1.47 2.79
CA LYS A 505 -23.64 1.67 4.23
C LYS A 505 -22.47 1.16 5.07
N LYS A 506 -21.26 1.43 4.62
CA LYS A 506 -20.00 1.12 5.33
C LYS A 506 -19.45 2.39 5.95
N PRO A 507 -19.02 2.38 7.22
CA PRO A 507 -18.26 3.50 7.77
C PRO A 507 -17.03 3.80 6.93
N VAL A 508 -16.71 5.09 6.77
CA VAL A 508 -15.45 5.54 6.16
C VAL A 508 -14.66 6.27 7.23
N VAL A 509 -13.41 5.89 7.41
CA VAL A 509 -12.52 6.45 8.41
C VAL A 509 -11.32 7.11 7.76
N ALA A 510 -10.86 8.23 8.36
CA ALA A 510 -9.64 8.92 7.94
C ALA A 510 -8.49 8.54 8.87
N THR A 511 -7.41 8.00 8.34
CA THR A 511 -6.23 7.56 9.08
C THR A 511 -4.97 8.22 8.57
N CYS A 512 -3.92 8.25 9.40
CA CYS A 512 -2.61 8.82 9.00
C CYS A 512 -1.66 7.78 8.40
N ASP A 513 -1.88 6.50 8.66
CA ASP A 513 -0.88 5.47 8.36
C ASP A 513 0.45 5.77 9.05
N VAL A 514 0.38 5.90 10.37
CA VAL A 514 1.49 6.40 11.19
C VAL A 514 2.67 5.45 11.16
N HIS A 515 3.84 5.92 10.75
CA HIS A 515 5.11 5.19 10.81
C HIS A 515 6.12 5.89 11.73
N PHE A 516 5.90 7.18 12.02
CA PHE A 516 6.68 7.95 12.99
C PHE A 516 5.81 8.98 13.71
N MET A 517 6.27 9.47 14.84
CA MET A 517 5.42 10.26 15.74
C MET A 517 5.30 11.72 15.33
N ASP A 518 6.41 12.37 15.06
CA ASP A 518 6.48 13.79 14.71
C ASP A 518 7.11 13.99 13.32
N PRO A 519 6.79 15.07 12.58
CA PRO A 519 7.31 15.29 11.22
C PRO A 519 8.83 15.18 11.08
N GLN A 520 9.59 15.61 12.09
CA GLN A 520 11.05 15.55 12.08
C GLN A 520 11.62 14.13 12.24
N ASP A 521 10.81 13.17 12.69
CA ASP A 521 11.24 11.77 12.86
C ASP A 521 11.33 11.02 11.52
N GLU A 522 10.88 11.64 10.44
CA GLU A 522 10.98 11.14 9.06
C GLU A 522 12.42 10.69 8.74
N VAL A 523 13.42 11.41 9.22
CA VAL A 523 14.83 11.09 8.98
C VAL A 523 15.21 9.69 9.45
N TYR A 524 14.63 9.20 10.54
CA TYR A 524 14.91 7.86 11.05
C TYR A 524 14.34 6.78 10.14
N ARG A 525 13.13 6.98 9.59
CA ARG A 525 12.53 6.09 8.61
C ARG A 525 13.38 6.05 7.33
N ARG A 526 13.82 7.19 6.84
CA ARG A 526 14.73 7.33 5.69
C ARG A 526 16.00 6.50 5.86
N ILE A 527 16.65 6.59 7.04
CA ILE A 527 17.86 5.83 7.36
C ILE A 527 17.59 4.32 7.33
N ILE A 528 16.49 3.87 7.94
CA ILE A 528 16.13 2.46 7.97
C ILE A 528 15.85 1.95 6.57
N MET A 529 15.07 2.65 5.77
CA MET A 529 14.73 2.28 4.40
C MET A 529 15.97 2.24 3.50
N ALA A 530 16.83 3.26 3.59
CA ALA A 530 18.09 3.30 2.85
C ALA A 530 19.01 2.12 3.24
N GLY A 531 19.11 1.80 4.53
CA GLY A 531 19.86 0.66 5.03
C GLY A 531 19.34 -0.69 4.54
N ASN A 532 18.05 -0.80 4.25
CA ASN A 532 17.40 -1.98 3.66
C ASN A 532 17.41 -1.98 2.12
N GLY A 533 18.03 -0.97 1.48
CA GLY A 533 18.23 -0.93 0.03
C GLY A 533 17.03 -0.42 -0.77
N PHE A 534 16.10 0.31 -0.16
CA PHE A 534 15.01 0.97 -0.87
C PHE A 534 15.55 2.15 -1.69
N SER A 535 15.32 2.16 -2.99
CA SER A 535 15.80 3.19 -3.93
C SER A 535 15.09 4.54 -3.77
N ASP A 536 13.91 4.53 -3.18
CA ASP A 536 13.03 5.68 -2.94
C ASP A 536 13.08 6.20 -1.49
N ALA A 537 14.05 5.74 -0.71
CA ALA A 537 14.21 6.12 0.70
C ALA A 537 14.25 7.64 0.92
N ASP A 538 14.77 8.42 -0.03
CA ASP A 538 14.83 9.88 0.06
C ASP A 538 13.49 10.59 -0.20
N ASN A 539 12.49 9.87 -0.73
CA ASN A 539 11.15 10.40 -1.01
C ASN A 539 10.16 9.93 0.06
N GLN A 540 10.25 10.52 1.25
CA GLN A 540 9.41 10.11 2.37
C GLN A 540 8.01 10.73 2.29
N ALA A 541 6.98 9.87 2.44
CA ALA A 541 5.63 10.32 2.69
C ALA A 541 5.48 10.85 4.14
N PRO A 542 4.60 11.84 4.40
CA PRO A 542 4.43 12.45 5.71
C PRO A 542 3.57 11.59 6.64
N LEU A 543 4.06 10.39 6.97
CA LEU A 543 3.36 9.35 7.74
C LEU A 543 3.48 9.56 9.26
N TYR A 544 3.25 10.78 9.72
CA TYR A 544 3.32 11.12 11.15
C TYR A 544 1.95 11.13 11.83
N LEU A 545 1.94 10.99 13.14
CA LEU A 545 0.71 11.10 13.93
C LEU A 545 0.19 12.54 13.91
N ARG A 546 -0.92 12.78 13.20
CA ARG A 546 -1.56 14.09 13.08
C ARG A 546 -2.53 14.37 14.20
N THR A 547 -2.64 15.64 14.59
CA THR A 547 -3.70 16.13 15.48
C THR A 547 -5.06 16.10 14.77
N THR A 548 -6.11 16.32 15.51
CA THR A 548 -7.46 16.40 14.94
C THR A 548 -7.58 17.59 13.97
N GLU A 549 -7.04 18.75 14.32
CA GLU A 549 -7.05 19.93 13.46
C GLU A 549 -6.30 19.68 12.15
N GLU A 550 -5.10 19.09 12.22
CA GLU A 550 -4.31 18.74 11.03
C GLU A 550 -5.09 17.80 10.10
N MET A 551 -5.81 16.82 10.65
CA MET A 551 -6.63 15.90 9.83
C MET A 551 -7.86 16.59 9.26
N LEU A 552 -8.54 17.46 9.99
CA LEU A 552 -9.66 18.24 9.47
C LEU A 552 -9.24 19.17 8.33
N GLU A 553 -8.04 19.75 8.41
CA GLU A 553 -7.46 20.56 7.34
C GLU A 553 -7.17 19.72 6.09
N GLU A 554 -6.54 18.56 6.25
CA GLU A 554 -6.23 17.61 5.16
C GLU A 554 -7.47 17.20 4.36
N PHE A 555 -8.60 16.99 5.03
CA PHE A 555 -9.84 16.55 4.39
C PHE A 555 -10.88 17.67 4.17
N SER A 556 -10.48 18.93 4.32
CA SER A 556 -11.39 20.08 4.14
C SER A 556 -12.12 20.11 2.78
N TYR A 557 -11.55 19.50 1.75
CA TYR A 557 -12.13 19.39 0.41
C TYR A 557 -13.33 18.41 0.32
N LEU A 558 -13.60 17.62 1.36
CA LEU A 558 -14.78 16.73 1.43
C LEU A 558 -16.05 17.48 1.89
N GLY A 559 -15.93 18.72 2.34
CA GLY A 559 -17.01 19.50 2.91
C GLY A 559 -17.12 19.36 4.43
N SER A 560 -18.04 20.12 5.05
CA SER A 560 -18.31 20.13 6.49
C SER A 560 -19.41 19.12 6.85
#